data_44773aa86319e843c67008dec96786a0
#
_entry.id   44773aa86319e843c67008dec96786a0
#
_cell.length_a   1.000
_cell.length_b   1.000
_cell.length_c   1.000
_cell.angle_alpha   90.00
_cell.angle_beta   90.00
_cell.angle_gamma   90.00
#
_symmetry.space_group_name_H-M   'P 1'
#
loop_
_entity.id
_entity.type
_entity.pdbx_description
1 polymer ?
#
loop_
_entity_poly.entity_id
_entity_poly.type
_entity_poly.pdbx_seq_one_letter_code
_entity_poly.pdbx_strand_id
1 'polypeptide(L)'
;MAGEKLVERKYLFIFILITSLFALWGFANDITNPMVAAFQTVMELSAAKASLVQFAFYGGYATMAIPAALFIRKHSYKSGILLGLALYATGAFLFIPAAQFQQFSFFCMSLYILTFGLAFLETTANPFILSLGSKSNATRRLNLSQSFNPMGSLMGMSVASFVVLPQLLSDKRDVAGNIIFPSLSEAEKASIRLHDLAVIRNPYVIIGIVVLVVFVIIALAKVPKTDIQPEQTNSTGRSLSNLWHNKLYREGVLAQVFYVAAQIMTWTFIIQYADNLGINKATAQTYNIIAMALFLCGRFIATALMKYVNSSKLLTIFATGAAICAIGTICIVGMGGLYCLIGISAFMSLMFPTIYGIALENVDPQDASLGAAFLVEAIVGGAIMPPLQGMIIDKHVILGHPAVNVSFVLPLICFIVVLVYGLRSYRLRRS
;
A
#
# COMPACT_ATOMS: atom_id res chain seq x y z
N MET A 1 21.00 -14.70 20.22
CA MET A 1 20.58 -14.18 18.90
C MET A 1 21.23 -12.84 18.47
N ALA A 2 22.26 -12.36 19.15
CA ALA A 2 22.83 -11.01 18.93
C ALA A 2 24.00 -10.94 17.91
N GLY A 3 24.29 -11.98 17.13
CA GLY A 3 25.48 -12.03 16.28
C GLY A 3 25.27 -12.19 14.76
N GLU A 4 24.07 -12.54 14.30
CA GLU A 4 23.84 -12.72 12.87
C GLU A 4 23.56 -11.39 12.16
N LYS A 5 24.32 -11.14 11.06
CA LYS A 5 24.11 -9.94 10.24
C LYS A 5 22.70 -9.97 9.62
N LEU A 6 22.03 -8.83 9.58
CA LEU A 6 20.71 -8.68 8.97
C LEU A 6 20.73 -9.07 7.48
N VAL A 7 21.78 -8.65 6.78
CA VAL A 7 22.05 -8.97 5.38
C VAL A 7 23.53 -9.36 5.25
N GLU A 8 23.82 -10.43 4.54
CA GLU A 8 25.19 -10.81 4.24
C GLU A 8 25.81 -9.82 3.26
N ARG A 9 27.11 -9.54 3.40
CA ARG A 9 27.83 -8.53 2.59
C ARG A 9 27.70 -8.77 1.08
N LYS A 10 27.64 -10.04 0.66
CA LYS A 10 27.44 -10.43 -0.76
C LYS A 10 26.08 -10.01 -1.34
N TYR A 11 25.06 -9.83 -0.48
CA TYR A 11 23.70 -9.45 -0.88
C TYR A 11 23.38 -7.98 -0.63
N LEU A 12 24.28 -7.22 0.01
CA LEU A 12 23.99 -5.85 0.46
C LEU A 12 23.62 -4.92 -0.70
N PHE A 13 24.31 -4.99 -1.83
CA PHE A 13 24.01 -4.15 -2.99
C PHE A 13 22.63 -4.44 -3.55
N ILE A 14 22.30 -5.73 -3.77
CA ILE A 14 20.99 -6.09 -4.30
C ILE A 14 19.87 -5.81 -3.30
N PHE A 15 20.14 -5.96 -1.99
CA PHE A 15 19.20 -5.62 -0.93
C PHE A 15 18.85 -4.12 -0.94
N ILE A 16 19.84 -3.23 -1.05
CA ILE A 16 19.63 -1.77 -1.14
C ILE A 16 18.81 -1.45 -2.40
N LEU A 17 19.16 -2.04 -3.53
CA LEU A 17 18.50 -1.80 -4.81
C LEU A 17 17.03 -2.25 -4.79
N ILE A 18 16.75 -3.43 -4.26
CA ILE A 18 15.35 -3.90 -4.13
C ILE A 18 14.60 -3.09 -3.07
N THR A 19 15.28 -2.67 -1.99
CA THR A 19 14.67 -1.81 -0.97
C THR A 19 14.23 -0.47 -1.55
N SER A 20 14.99 0.12 -2.49
CA SER A 20 14.60 1.38 -3.13
C SER A 20 13.30 1.26 -3.95
N LEU A 21 12.96 0.07 -4.44
CA LEU A 21 11.71 -0.16 -5.17
C LEU A 21 10.48 0.07 -4.28
N PHE A 22 10.58 -0.20 -2.98
CA PHE A 22 9.47 0.03 -2.06
C PHE A 22 9.13 1.52 -1.93
N ALA A 23 10.12 2.41 -2.03
CA ALA A 23 9.88 3.85 -2.07
C ALA A 23 9.18 4.28 -3.38
N LEU A 24 9.60 3.73 -4.53
CA LEU A 24 8.95 3.98 -5.82
C LEU A 24 7.48 3.51 -5.83
N TRP A 25 7.21 2.43 -5.16
CA TRP A 25 5.88 1.88 -4.95
C TRP A 25 4.97 2.82 -4.14
N GLY A 26 5.43 3.20 -2.94
CA GLY A 26 4.70 4.12 -2.10
C GLY A 26 4.42 5.44 -2.81
N PHE A 27 5.39 5.96 -3.55
CA PHE A 27 5.22 7.18 -4.35
C PHE A 27 4.08 7.05 -5.37
N ALA A 28 4.08 5.98 -6.17
CA ALA A 28 3.04 5.77 -7.17
C ALA A 28 1.64 5.60 -6.58
N ASN A 29 1.57 4.92 -5.43
CA ASN A 29 0.30 4.69 -4.75
C ASN A 29 -0.32 6.01 -4.28
N ASP A 30 0.44 6.84 -3.60
CA ASP A 30 -0.11 7.98 -2.87
C ASP A 30 -0.10 9.29 -3.68
N ILE A 31 0.66 9.40 -4.76
CA ILE A 31 0.48 10.50 -5.71
C ILE A 31 -0.84 10.39 -6.48
N THR A 32 -1.33 9.15 -6.69
CA THR A 32 -2.56 8.89 -7.47
C THR A 32 -3.83 9.36 -6.75
N ASN A 33 -3.87 9.28 -5.41
CA ASN A 33 -5.06 9.65 -4.64
C ASN A 33 -5.51 11.10 -4.84
N PRO A 34 -4.65 12.13 -4.70
CA PRO A 34 -5.04 13.52 -4.98
C PRO A 34 -5.38 13.78 -6.45
N MET A 35 -4.83 12.97 -7.37
CA MET A 35 -5.09 13.13 -8.80
C MET A 35 -6.53 12.78 -9.19
N VAL A 36 -7.25 11.97 -8.40
CA VAL A 36 -8.68 11.69 -8.63
C VAL A 36 -9.48 12.99 -8.66
N ALA A 37 -9.28 13.85 -7.65
CA ALA A 37 -9.97 15.15 -7.58
C ALA A 37 -9.53 16.09 -8.72
N ALA A 38 -8.25 16.08 -9.09
CA ALA A 38 -7.75 16.86 -10.21
C ALA A 38 -8.41 16.44 -11.53
N PHE A 39 -8.47 15.13 -11.85
CA PHE A 39 -9.17 14.63 -13.03
C PHE A 39 -10.67 14.98 -13.02
N GLN A 40 -11.31 14.89 -11.85
CA GLN A 40 -12.73 15.25 -11.72
C GLN A 40 -12.99 16.69 -12.17
N THR A 41 -12.15 17.63 -11.76
CA THR A 41 -12.30 19.05 -12.10
C THR A 41 -11.88 19.32 -13.56
N VAL A 42 -10.67 18.92 -13.96
CA VAL A 42 -10.11 19.22 -15.30
C VAL A 42 -10.93 18.62 -16.43
N MET A 43 -11.48 17.43 -16.22
CA MET A 43 -12.26 16.71 -17.25
C MET A 43 -13.77 16.77 -17.01
N GLU A 44 -14.24 17.58 -16.06
CA GLU A 44 -15.64 17.77 -15.71
C GLU A 44 -16.38 16.42 -15.51
N LEU A 45 -15.76 15.50 -14.73
CA LEU A 45 -16.28 14.15 -14.51
C LEU A 45 -17.20 14.10 -13.30
N SER A 46 -18.18 13.19 -13.33
CA SER A 46 -18.90 12.80 -12.11
C SER A 46 -17.95 12.13 -11.10
N ALA A 47 -18.27 12.19 -9.81
CA ALA A 47 -17.48 11.52 -8.77
C ALA A 47 -17.37 10.01 -9.03
N ALA A 48 -18.45 9.36 -9.47
CA ALA A 48 -18.47 7.95 -9.84
C ALA A 48 -17.50 7.64 -11.00
N LYS A 49 -17.44 8.51 -12.03
CA LYS A 49 -16.54 8.34 -13.15
C LYS A 49 -15.08 8.59 -12.75
N ALA A 50 -14.83 9.61 -11.93
CA ALA A 50 -13.48 9.89 -11.42
C ALA A 50 -12.94 8.77 -10.53
N SER A 51 -13.81 8.07 -9.77
CA SER A 51 -13.41 6.92 -8.94
C SER A 51 -12.89 5.71 -9.75
N LEU A 52 -13.14 5.65 -11.06
CA LEU A 52 -12.55 4.63 -11.93
C LEU A 52 -11.01 4.66 -11.95
N VAL A 53 -10.40 5.78 -11.59
CA VAL A 53 -8.94 5.87 -11.36
C VAL A 53 -8.51 4.88 -10.28
N GLN A 54 -9.22 4.86 -9.15
CA GLN A 54 -8.92 3.91 -8.08
C GLN A 54 -9.26 2.47 -8.45
N PHE A 55 -10.38 2.27 -9.15
CA PHE A 55 -10.71 0.95 -9.68
C PHE A 55 -9.63 0.44 -10.64
N ALA A 56 -9.11 1.26 -11.53
CA ALA A 56 -8.02 0.89 -12.42
C ALA A 56 -6.76 0.53 -11.62
N PHE A 57 -6.42 1.33 -10.59
CA PHE A 57 -5.25 1.10 -9.75
C PHE A 57 -5.36 -0.21 -8.96
N TYR A 58 -6.40 -0.40 -8.16
CA TYR A 58 -6.56 -1.62 -7.34
C TYR A 58 -6.93 -2.86 -8.16
N GLY A 59 -7.66 -2.67 -9.27
CA GLY A 59 -7.98 -3.74 -10.21
C GLY A 59 -6.75 -4.35 -10.86
N GLY A 60 -5.71 -3.53 -11.11
CA GLY A 60 -4.43 -4.02 -11.60
C GLY A 60 -3.75 -5.01 -10.64
N TYR A 61 -3.80 -4.75 -9.34
CA TYR A 61 -3.31 -5.70 -8.33
C TYR A 61 -4.10 -7.02 -8.34
N ALA A 62 -5.42 -6.93 -8.28
CA ALA A 62 -6.31 -8.08 -8.25
C ALA A 62 -6.17 -8.99 -9.48
N THR A 63 -5.87 -8.42 -10.64
CA THR A 63 -5.76 -9.20 -11.88
C THR A 63 -4.37 -9.77 -12.12
N MET A 64 -3.31 -9.15 -11.59
CA MET A 64 -1.95 -9.48 -11.99
C MET A 64 -1.11 -10.19 -10.91
N ALA A 65 -1.53 -10.24 -9.65
CA ALA A 65 -0.75 -10.89 -8.58
C ALA A 65 -0.53 -12.40 -8.85
N ILE A 66 -1.58 -13.13 -9.21
CA ILE A 66 -1.47 -14.56 -9.53
C ILE A 66 -0.69 -14.81 -10.84
N PRO A 67 -0.97 -14.13 -11.98
CA PRO A 67 -0.14 -14.23 -13.18
C PRO A 67 1.35 -13.93 -12.92
N ALA A 68 1.66 -12.92 -12.09
CA ALA A 68 3.03 -12.59 -11.70
C ALA A 68 3.72 -13.76 -10.99
N ALA A 69 3.04 -14.38 -10.01
CA ALA A 69 3.58 -15.55 -9.31
C ALA A 69 3.86 -16.73 -10.25
N LEU A 70 2.94 -17.01 -11.18
CA LEU A 70 3.10 -18.07 -12.17
C LEU A 70 4.27 -17.78 -13.13
N PHE A 71 4.45 -16.51 -13.51
CA PHE A 71 5.60 -16.09 -14.32
C PHE A 71 6.92 -16.30 -13.58
N ILE A 72 7.00 -15.87 -12.32
CA ILE A 72 8.21 -15.98 -11.48
C ILE A 72 8.61 -17.44 -11.30
N ARG A 73 7.64 -18.33 -11.09
CA ARG A 73 7.89 -19.79 -10.98
C ARG A 73 8.54 -20.38 -12.22
N LYS A 74 8.22 -19.86 -13.41
CA LYS A 74 8.78 -20.36 -14.69
C LYS A 74 10.14 -19.76 -15.03
N HIS A 75 10.46 -18.58 -14.51
CA HIS A 75 11.65 -17.83 -14.92
C HIS A 75 12.61 -17.60 -13.75
N SER A 76 12.45 -16.48 -13.04
CA SER A 76 13.27 -16.13 -11.86
C SER A 76 12.74 -14.88 -11.18
N TYR A 77 13.18 -14.62 -9.94
CA TYR A 77 12.91 -13.36 -9.27
C TYR A 77 13.45 -12.15 -10.05
N LYS A 78 14.67 -12.25 -10.62
CA LYS A 78 15.22 -11.17 -11.46
C LYS A 78 14.32 -10.86 -12.65
N SER A 79 13.88 -11.87 -13.37
CA SER A 79 12.97 -11.70 -14.53
C SER A 79 11.63 -11.09 -14.11
N GLY A 80 11.08 -11.48 -12.98
CA GLY A 80 9.86 -10.91 -12.43
C GLY A 80 10.01 -9.42 -12.09
N ILE A 81 11.12 -9.05 -11.44
CA ILE A 81 11.42 -7.63 -11.14
C ILE A 81 11.59 -6.82 -12.43
N LEU A 82 12.34 -7.32 -13.41
CA LEU A 82 12.55 -6.62 -14.68
C LEU A 82 11.23 -6.44 -15.45
N LEU A 83 10.39 -7.48 -15.52
CA LEU A 83 9.08 -7.35 -16.16
C LEU A 83 8.18 -6.36 -15.40
N GLY A 84 8.19 -6.41 -14.08
CA GLY A 84 7.47 -5.44 -13.25
C GLY A 84 7.90 -4.00 -13.50
N LEU A 85 9.20 -3.74 -13.53
CA LEU A 85 9.73 -2.40 -13.84
C LEU A 85 9.42 -1.96 -15.27
N ALA A 86 9.48 -2.87 -16.24
CA ALA A 86 9.11 -2.57 -17.63
C ALA A 86 7.64 -2.17 -17.77
N LEU A 87 6.72 -2.93 -17.14
CA LEU A 87 5.29 -2.60 -17.12
C LEU A 87 5.02 -1.29 -16.39
N TYR A 88 5.70 -1.05 -15.25
CA TYR A 88 5.58 0.19 -14.50
C TYR A 88 6.01 1.40 -15.38
N ALA A 89 7.20 1.34 -15.98
CA ALA A 89 7.69 2.40 -16.85
C ALA A 89 6.77 2.61 -18.06
N THR A 90 6.30 1.53 -18.69
CA THR A 90 5.35 1.60 -19.82
C THR A 90 4.07 2.31 -19.41
N GLY A 91 3.43 1.91 -18.29
CA GLY A 91 2.24 2.57 -17.77
C GLY A 91 2.46 4.05 -17.47
N ALA A 92 3.62 4.39 -16.87
CA ALA A 92 3.99 5.77 -16.59
C ALA A 92 4.17 6.61 -17.86
N PHE A 93 4.82 6.09 -18.92
CA PHE A 93 4.99 6.79 -20.17
C PHE A 93 3.72 6.89 -21.01
N LEU A 94 2.77 5.98 -20.83
CA LEU A 94 1.45 6.08 -21.48
C LEU A 94 0.63 7.29 -21.00
N PHE A 95 1.01 7.93 -19.90
CA PHE A 95 0.45 9.24 -19.52
C PHE A 95 0.75 10.34 -20.55
N ILE A 96 1.82 10.22 -21.36
CA ILE A 96 2.16 11.18 -22.40
C ILE A 96 1.07 11.22 -23.48
N PRO A 97 0.78 10.13 -24.21
CA PRO A 97 -0.31 10.13 -25.17
C PRO A 97 -1.68 10.30 -24.52
N ALA A 98 -1.90 9.82 -23.28
CA ALA A 98 -3.17 10.05 -22.58
C ALA A 98 -3.46 11.54 -22.38
N ALA A 99 -2.45 12.36 -22.04
CA ALA A 99 -2.58 13.81 -21.92
C ALA A 99 -2.78 14.48 -23.30
N GLN A 100 -2.11 14.00 -24.35
CA GLN A 100 -2.26 14.53 -25.71
C GLN A 100 -3.66 14.28 -26.27
N PHE A 101 -4.18 13.07 -26.12
CA PHE A 101 -5.53 12.71 -26.59
C PHE A 101 -6.64 13.22 -25.67
N GLN A 102 -6.31 13.69 -24.46
CA GLN A 102 -7.26 14.19 -23.46
C GLN A 102 -8.39 13.20 -23.15
N GLN A 103 -8.09 11.91 -23.15
CA GLN A 103 -9.07 10.85 -22.91
C GLN A 103 -8.90 10.22 -21.54
N PHE A 104 -9.92 10.34 -20.69
CA PHE A 104 -9.92 9.79 -19.34
C PHE A 104 -9.72 8.27 -19.30
N SER A 105 -10.35 7.53 -20.19
CA SER A 105 -10.17 6.08 -20.30
C SER A 105 -8.73 5.68 -20.56
N PHE A 106 -7.98 6.49 -21.29
CA PHE A 106 -6.58 6.25 -21.58
C PHE A 106 -5.71 6.44 -20.30
N PHE A 107 -6.01 7.44 -19.48
CA PHE A 107 -5.36 7.59 -18.16
C PHE A 107 -5.65 6.38 -17.25
N CYS A 108 -6.90 5.91 -17.20
CA CYS A 108 -7.25 4.71 -16.43
C CYS A 108 -6.49 3.48 -16.94
N MET A 109 -6.37 3.29 -18.26
CA MET A 109 -5.60 2.20 -18.85
C MET A 109 -4.10 2.31 -18.53
N SER A 110 -3.55 3.52 -18.58
CA SER A 110 -2.15 3.78 -18.22
C SER A 110 -1.86 3.41 -16.76
N LEU A 111 -2.75 3.79 -15.84
CA LEU A 111 -2.68 3.40 -14.43
C LEU A 111 -2.83 1.89 -14.25
N TYR A 112 -3.73 1.26 -14.96
CA TYR A 112 -3.94 -0.19 -14.88
C TYR A 112 -2.68 -0.96 -15.28
N ILE A 113 -2.02 -0.55 -16.39
CA ILE A 113 -0.75 -1.15 -16.83
C ILE A 113 0.38 -0.85 -15.85
N LEU A 114 0.45 0.37 -15.33
CA LEU A 114 1.41 0.75 -14.29
C LEU A 114 1.27 -0.17 -13.08
N THR A 115 0.05 -0.41 -12.64
CA THR A 115 -0.23 -1.24 -11.47
C THR A 115 0.05 -2.73 -11.72
N PHE A 116 -0.04 -3.20 -12.96
CA PHE A 116 0.50 -4.53 -13.31
C PHE A 116 1.97 -4.65 -12.93
N GLY A 117 2.76 -3.61 -13.24
CA GLY A 117 4.16 -3.53 -12.84
C GLY A 117 4.33 -3.58 -11.32
N LEU A 118 3.51 -2.82 -10.58
CA LEU A 118 3.56 -2.83 -9.11
C LEU A 118 3.22 -4.20 -8.54
N ALA A 119 2.19 -4.88 -9.06
CA ALA A 119 1.80 -6.22 -8.63
C ALA A 119 2.93 -7.25 -8.86
N PHE A 120 3.61 -7.19 -10.03
CA PHE A 120 4.79 -8.00 -10.30
C PHE A 120 5.91 -7.74 -9.31
N LEU A 121 6.21 -6.47 -9.05
CA LEU A 121 7.27 -6.08 -8.10
C LEU A 121 6.93 -6.59 -6.70
N GLU A 122 5.70 -6.42 -6.24
CA GLU A 122 5.29 -6.82 -4.89
C GLU A 122 5.31 -8.32 -4.69
N THR A 123 4.80 -9.06 -5.65
CA THR A 123 4.82 -10.52 -5.63
C THR A 123 6.24 -11.08 -5.71
N THR A 124 7.20 -10.32 -6.29
CA THR A 124 8.58 -10.76 -6.49
C THR A 124 9.52 -10.27 -5.38
N ALA A 125 9.48 -8.97 -5.03
CA ALA A 125 10.45 -8.36 -4.13
C ALA A 125 10.30 -8.84 -2.69
N ASN A 126 9.08 -9.03 -2.20
CA ASN A 126 8.84 -9.48 -0.83
C ASN A 126 9.47 -10.86 -0.55
N PRO A 127 9.17 -11.95 -1.28
CA PRO A 127 9.82 -13.24 -1.05
C PRO A 127 11.31 -13.20 -1.36
N PHE A 128 11.75 -12.40 -2.33
CA PHE A 128 13.16 -12.25 -2.63
C PHE A 128 13.92 -11.62 -1.45
N ILE A 129 13.41 -10.57 -0.82
CA ILE A 129 14.00 -9.99 0.40
C ILE A 129 14.06 -11.01 1.54
N LEU A 130 13.03 -11.82 1.72
CA LEU A 130 13.03 -12.88 2.74
C LEU A 130 14.16 -13.90 2.50
N SER A 131 14.58 -14.12 1.25
CA SER A 131 15.62 -15.09 0.87
C SER A 131 17.06 -14.56 0.99
N LEU A 132 17.29 -13.25 1.17
CA LEU A 132 18.64 -12.64 1.15
C LEU A 132 19.42 -12.78 2.46
N GLY A 133 19.43 -13.95 3.10
CA GLY A 133 20.19 -14.23 4.32
C GLY A 133 19.49 -15.19 5.26
N SER A 134 19.86 -15.20 6.56
CA SER A 134 19.34 -16.16 7.53
C SER A 134 17.81 -16.08 7.70
N LYS A 135 17.17 -17.23 7.91
CA LYS A 135 15.73 -17.33 8.18
C LYS A 135 15.33 -16.60 9.46
N SER A 136 16.19 -16.60 10.48
CA SER A 136 15.97 -15.93 11.78
C SER A 136 15.73 -14.42 11.64
N ASN A 137 16.38 -13.76 10.68
CA ASN A 137 16.28 -12.33 10.42
C ASN A 137 15.37 -11.98 9.21
N ALA A 138 14.72 -12.95 8.58
CA ALA A 138 13.97 -12.75 7.33
C ALA A 138 12.85 -11.71 7.48
N THR A 139 11.98 -11.87 8.48
CA THR A 139 10.87 -10.92 8.74
C THR A 139 11.39 -9.52 9.08
N ARG A 140 12.50 -9.41 9.81
CA ARG A 140 13.12 -8.12 10.14
C ARG A 140 13.69 -7.44 8.89
N ARG A 141 14.31 -8.21 7.97
CA ARG A 141 14.77 -7.69 6.66
C ARG A 141 13.61 -7.12 5.85
N LEU A 142 12.50 -7.85 5.78
CA LEU A 142 11.32 -7.43 5.06
C LEU A 142 10.73 -6.14 5.66
N ASN A 143 10.61 -6.08 7.00
CA ASN A 143 10.14 -4.87 7.68
C ASN A 143 11.03 -3.66 7.40
N LEU A 144 12.37 -3.83 7.41
CA LEU A 144 13.28 -2.74 7.04
C LEU A 144 13.07 -2.27 5.61
N SER A 145 13.01 -3.19 4.63
CA SER A 145 12.79 -2.83 3.23
C SER A 145 11.46 -2.14 3.03
N GLN A 146 10.40 -2.66 3.62
CA GLN A 146 9.08 -2.06 3.54
C GLN A 146 8.92 -0.75 4.32
N SER A 147 9.88 -0.37 5.18
CA SER A 147 9.88 0.95 5.82
C SER A 147 10.11 2.09 4.82
N PHE A 148 10.66 1.80 3.65
CA PHE A 148 10.85 2.78 2.59
C PHE A 148 9.56 3.05 1.79
N ASN A 149 8.56 2.16 1.85
CA ASN A 149 7.28 2.38 1.19
C ASN A 149 6.55 3.63 1.72
N PRO A 150 6.27 3.81 3.02
CA PRO A 150 5.64 5.02 3.52
C PRO A 150 6.52 6.28 3.36
N MET A 151 7.84 6.17 3.20
CA MET A 151 8.67 7.31 2.80
C MET A 151 8.30 7.75 1.38
N GLY A 152 8.20 6.80 0.45
CA GLY A 152 7.73 7.06 -0.91
C GLY A 152 6.32 7.65 -0.93
N SER A 153 5.41 7.13 -0.11
CA SER A 153 4.04 7.62 0.07
C SER A 153 4.02 9.09 0.49
N LEU A 154 4.77 9.47 1.51
CA LEU A 154 4.88 10.86 1.95
C LEU A 154 5.46 11.77 0.87
N MET A 155 6.46 11.28 0.11
CA MET A 155 7.01 12.03 -1.03
C MET A 155 5.95 12.20 -2.13
N GLY A 156 5.20 11.16 -2.48
CA GLY A 156 4.13 11.22 -3.48
C GLY A 156 3.03 12.20 -3.10
N MET A 157 2.54 12.13 -1.86
CA MET A 157 1.57 13.08 -1.31
C MET A 157 2.11 14.51 -1.30
N SER A 158 3.38 14.71 -0.94
CA SER A 158 4.01 16.04 -0.91
C SER A 158 4.14 16.61 -2.33
N VAL A 159 4.57 15.81 -3.29
CA VAL A 159 4.63 16.24 -4.71
C VAL A 159 3.24 16.59 -5.23
N ALA A 160 2.23 15.77 -4.94
CA ALA A 160 0.86 16.09 -5.32
C ALA A 160 0.39 17.42 -4.71
N SER A 161 0.55 17.60 -3.39
CA SER A 161 0.01 18.74 -2.66
C SER A 161 0.76 20.05 -2.88
N PHE A 162 2.09 19.99 -2.99
CA PHE A 162 2.91 21.21 -3.06
C PHE A 162 3.42 21.54 -4.45
N VAL A 163 3.43 20.56 -5.37
CA VAL A 163 3.94 20.77 -6.72
C VAL A 163 2.82 20.70 -7.77
N VAL A 164 1.97 19.68 -7.73
CA VAL A 164 0.97 19.46 -8.79
C VAL A 164 -0.27 20.32 -8.59
N LEU A 165 -0.98 20.14 -7.46
CA LEU A 165 -2.26 20.80 -7.21
C LEU A 165 -2.18 22.34 -7.30
N PRO A 166 -1.14 23.04 -6.79
CA PRO A 166 -1.06 24.50 -6.89
C PRO A 166 -0.88 25.02 -8.31
N GLN A 167 -0.45 24.19 -9.26
CA GLN A 167 -0.25 24.56 -10.65
C GLN A 167 -1.50 24.38 -11.49
N LEU A 168 -2.56 23.74 -10.96
CA LEU A 168 -3.80 23.50 -11.70
C LEU A 168 -4.59 24.81 -11.89
N LEU A 169 -4.76 25.20 -13.12
CA LEU A 169 -5.55 26.39 -13.49
C LEU A 169 -7.05 26.13 -13.34
N SER A 170 -7.48 24.88 -13.51
CA SER A 170 -8.89 24.48 -13.35
C SER A 170 -9.41 24.52 -11.91
N ASP A 171 -8.53 24.52 -10.91
CA ASP A 171 -8.93 24.65 -9.48
C ASP A 171 -8.96 26.11 -8.99
N LYS A 172 -8.75 27.10 -9.89
CA LYS A 172 -8.87 28.51 -9.51
C LYS A 172 -10.29 28.84 -9.08
N ARG A 173 -10.39 29.61 -7.99
CA ARG A 173 -11.65 29.99 -7.35
C ARG A 173 -11.88 31.49 -7.43
N ASP A 174 -13.15 31.86 -7.47
CA ASP A 174 -13.58 33.25 -7.33
C ASP A 174 -13.49 33.75 -5.88
N VAL A 175 -13.86 35.03 -5.65
CA VAL A 175 -13.85 35.64 -4.31
C VAL A 175 -14.85 34.96 -3.35
N ALA A 176 -15.87 34.30 -3.89
CA ALA A 176 -16.88 33.54 -3.12
C ALA A 176 -16.45 32.08 -2.84
N GLY A 177 -15.28 31.65 -3.38
CA GLY A 177 -14.74 30.30 -3.18
C GLY A 177 -15.24 29.26 -4.18
N ASN A 178 -16.01 29.66 -5.22
CA ASN A 178 -16.50 28.74 -6.24
C ASN A 178 -15.44 28.51 -7.33
N ILE A 179 -15.38 27.31 -7.87
CA ILE A 179 -14.48 26.98 -8.99
C ILE A 179 -14.95 27.74 -10.23
N ILE A 180 -14.03 28.47 -10.87
CA ILE A 180 -14.33 29.30 -12.05
C ILE A 180 -14.40 28.45 -13.34
N PHE A 181 -13.65 27.37 -13.41
CA PHE A 181 -13.46 26.55 -14.61
C PHE A 181 -14.77 26.15 -15.33
N PRO A 182 -15.84 25.69 -14.66
CA PRO A 182 -17.09 25.32 -15.34
C PRO A 182 -17.79 26.48 -16.07
N SER A 183 -17.54 27.72 -15.65
CA SER A 183 -18.17 28.92 -16.23
C SER A 183 -17.41 29.54 -17.41
N LEU A 184 -16.20 29.00 -17.72
CA LEU A 184 -15.38 29.53 -18.83
C LEU A 184 -15.90 29.10 -20.20
N SER A 185 -15.45 29.82 -21.24
CA SER A 185 -15.72 29.44 -22.63
C SER A 185 -15.02 28.13 -22.99
N GLU A 186 -15.53 27.38 -23.97
CA GLU A 186 -14.92 26.09 -24.37
C GLU A 186 -13.48 26.26 -24.90
N ALA A 187 -13.14 27.39 -25.52
CA ALA A 187 -11.78 27.68 -25.98
C ALA A 187 -10.80 27.86 -24.78
N GLU A 188 -11.22 28.58 -23.74
CA GLU A 188 -10.45 28.75 -22.51
C GLU A 188 -10.31 27.43 -21.74
N LYS A 189 -11.41 26.67 -21.62
CA LYS A 189 -11.39 25.33 -21.01
C LYS A 189 -10.42 24.39 -21.72
N ALA A 190 -10.41 24.39 -23.06
CA ALA A 190 -9.50 23.54 -23.84
C ALA A 190 -8.02 23.87 -23.55
N SER A 191 -7.68 25.16 -23.48
CA SER A 191 -6.33 25.61 -23.13
C SER A 191 -5.91 25.20 -21.73
N ILE A 192 -6.78 25.44 -20.75
CA ILE A 192 -6.55 25.07 -19.34
C ILE A 192 -6.43 23.56 -19.22
N ARG A 193 -7.31 22.79 -19.87
CA ARG A 193 -7.29 21.32 -19.85
C ARG A 193 -5.97 20.77 -20.36
N LEU A 194 -5.46 21.33 -21.47
CA LEU A 194 -4.18 20.91 -22.05
C LEU A 194 -3.01 21.17 -21.09
N HIS A 195 -3.01 22.34 -20.44
CA HIS A 195 -2.02 22.71 -19.43
C HIS A 195 -2.11 21.75 -18.21
N ASP A 196 -3.27 21.58 -17.63
CA ASP A 196 -3.45 20.85 -16.38
C ASP A 196 -3.20 19.34 -16.56
N LEU A 197 -3.60 18.76 -17.70
CA LEU A 197 -3.27 17.36 -17.99
C LEU A 197 -1.76 17.17 -18.19
N ALA A 198 -1.03 18.18 -18.70
CA ALA A 198 0.42 18.14 -18.75
C ALA A 198 1.04 18.21 -17.35
N VAL A 199 0.51 19.05 -16.46
CA VAL A 199 0.93 19.16 -15.05
C VAL A 199 0.71 17.82 -14.32
N ILE A 200 -0.45 17.17 -14.49
CA ILE A 200 -0.76 15.85 -13.91
C ILE A 200 0.16 14.76 -14.48
N ARG A 201 0.45 14.76 -15.77
CA ARG A 201 1.32 13.79 -16.44
C ARG A 201 2.76 13.83 -15.95
N ASN A 202 3.31 15.03 -15.71
CA ASN A 202 4.76 15.22 -15.51
C ASN A 202 5.36 14.37 -14.38
N PRO A 203 4.77 14.24 -13.18
CA PRO A 203 5.28 13.38 -12.13
C PRO A 203 5.36 11.90 -12.54
N TYR A 204 4.38 11.41 -13.30
CA TYR A 204 4.40 10.02 -13.80
C TYR A 204 5.52 9.80 -14.82
N VAL A 205 5.77 10.77 -15.69
CA VAL A 205 6.89 10.69 -16.64
C VAL A 205 8.22 10.68 -15.90
N ILE A 206 8.40 11.55 -14.91
CA ILE A 206 9.62 11.60 -14.10
C ILE A 206 9.86 10.27 -13.39
N ILE A 207 8.82 9.70 -12.72
CA ILE A 207 8.99 8.41 -12.07
C ILE A 207 9.23 7.28 -13.08
N GLY A 208 8.63 7.36 -14.26
CA GLY A 208 8.88 6.43 -15.37
C GLY A 208 10.34 6.41 -15.79
N ILE A 209 10.99 7.59 -15.88
CA ILE A 209 12.43 7.71 -16.16
C ILE A 209 13.25 7.09 -15.03
N VAL A 210 12.92 7.39 -13.76
CA VAL A 210 13.62 6.81 -12.59
C VAL A 210 13.49 5.29 -12.60
N VAL A 211 12.31 4.76 -12.85
CA VAL A 211 12.05 3.31 -12.93
C VAL A 211 12.84 2.67 -14.07
N LEU A 212 12.94 3.34 -15.22
CA LEU A 212 13.74 2.86 -16.35
C LEU A 212 15.25 2.82 -16.02
N VAL A 213 15.76 3.82 -15.31
CA VAL A 213 17.15 3.82 -14.83
C VAL A 213 17.38 2.64 -13.88
N VAL A 214 16.48 2.41 -12.93
CA VAL A 214 16.56 1.27 -11.99
C VAL A 214 16.45 -0.06 -12.75
N PHE A 215 15.58 -0.14 -13.76
CA PHE A 215 15.50 -1.31 -14.65
C PHE A 215 16.87 -1.64 -15.28
N VAL A 216 17.53 -0.65 -15.87
CA VAL A 216 18.86 -0.84 -16.49
C VAL A 216 19.89 -1.29 -15.45
N ILE A 217 19.91 -0.66 -14.28
CA ILE A 217 20.84 -1.06 -13.20
C ILE A 217 20.61 -2.53 -12.80
N ILE A 218 19.36 -2.94 -12.60
CA ILE A 218 19.03 -4.34 -12.22
C ILE A 218 19.34 -5.30 -13.37
N ALA A 219 19.08 -4.92 -14.62
CA ALA A 219 19.38 -5.74 -15.78
C ALA A 219 20.87 -6.08 -15.87
N LEU A 220 21.74 -5.09 -15.63
CA LEU A 220 23.20 -5.21 -15.64
C LEU A 220 23.76 -5.85 -14.36
N ALA A 221 23.04 -5.75 -13.23
CA ALA A 221 23.49 -6.30 -11.96
C ALA A 221 23.56 -7.83 -12.01
N LYS A 222 24.67 -8.40 -11.52
CA LYS A 222 24.78 -9.83 -11.25
C LYS A 222 24.00 -10.14 -9.96
N VAL A 223 22.76 -10.60 -10.12
CA VAL A 223 21.95 -11.08 -8.99
C VAL A 223 22.50 -12.44 -8.57
N PRO A 224 22.98 -12.60 -7.33
CA PRO A 224 23.43 -13.90 -6.86
C PRO A 224 22.30 -14.93 -6.99
N LYS A 225 22.65 -16.15 -7.43
CA LYS A 225 21.71 -17.26 -7.32
C LYS A 225 21.45 -17.48 -5.84
N THR A 226 20.25 -17.17 -5.39
CA THR A 226 19.80 -17.57 -4.05
C THR A 226 19.47 -19.05 -4.11
N ASP A 227 19.72 -19.79 -3.03
CA ASP A 227 19.37 -21.22 -2.93
C ASP A 227 17.85 -21.45 -3.09
N ILE A 228 17.10 -20.38 -3.27
CA ILE A 228 15.65 -20.32 -3.46
C ILE A 228 15.35 -19.79 -4.89
N GLN A 229 15.90 -20.46 -5.91
CA GLN A 229 15.27 -20.39 -7.22
C GLN A 229 14.06 -21.34 -7.18
N PRO A 230 12.90 -20.92 -7.73
CA PRO A 230 11.78 -21.85 -7.84
C PRO A 230 12.20 -23.01 -8.73
N GLU A 231 12.66 -24.11 -8.14
CA GLU A 231 12.87 -25.35 -8.88
C GLU A 231 11.50 -25.83 -9.38
N GLN A 232 11.42 -26.16 -10.66
CA GLN A 232 10.17 -26.43 -11.42
C GLN A 232 9.56 -27.81 -11.09
N THR A 233 9.59 -28.27 -9.84
CA THR A 233 9.21 -29.66 -9.53
C THR A 233 7.74 -29.85 -9.15
N ASN A 234 7.03 -28.82 -8.70
CA ASN A 234 5.63 -28.97 -8.28
C ASN A 234 4.63 -28.41 -9.29
N SER A 235 3.60 -29.17 -9.62
CA SER A 235 2.44 -28.64 -10.36
C SER A 235 1.75 -27.56 -9.54
N THR A 236 1.10 -26.58 -10.21
CA THR A 236 0.36 -25.49 -9.53
C THR A 236 -0.69 -26.04 -8.57
N GLY A 237 -1.38 -27.12 -8.93
CA GLY A 237 -2.37 -27.77 -8.06
C GLY A 237 -1.76 -28.34 -6.78
N ARG A 238 -0.56 -28.91 -6.84
CA ARG A 238 0.13 -29.43 -5.65
C ARG A 238 0.58 -28.28 -4.73
N SER A 239 1.09 -27.19 -5.30
CA SER A 239 1.44 -25.99 -4.55
C SER A 239 0.24 -25.38 -3.82
N LEU A 240 -0.91 -25.27 -4.50
CA LEU A 240 -2.16 -24.80 -3.88
C LEU A 240 -2.58 -25.71 -2.73
N SER A 241 -2.51 -27.04 -2.92
CA SER A 241 -2.83 -28.00 -1.86
C SER A 241 -1.90 -27.84 -0.66
N ASN A 242 -0.59 -27.73 -0.89
CA ASN A 242 0.40 -27.55 0.19
C ASN A 242 0.12 -26.25 1.00
N LEU A 243 -0.11 -25.13 0.30
CA LEU A 243 -0.44 -23.85 0.93
C LEU A 243 -1.73 -23.92 1.73
N TRP A 244 -2.77 -24.59 1.19
CA TRP A 244 -4.05 -24.73 1.88
C TRP A 244 -3.98 -25.62 3.13
N HIS A 245 -3.13 -26.64 3.13
CA HIS A 245 -2.92 -27.50 4.30
C HIS A 245 -2.02 -26.87 5.36
N ASN A 246 -1.22 -25.87 5.02
CA ASN A 246 -0.42 -25.12 5.99
C ASN A 246 -1.33 -24.16 6.78
N LYS A 247 -1.67 -24.54 8.01
CA LYS A 247 -2.57 -23.78 8.89
C LYS A 247 -2.05 -22.37 9.17
N LEU A 248 -0.75 -22.22 9.46
CA LEU A 248 -0.14 -20.94 9.78
C LEU A 248 -0.17 -19.99 8.59
N TYR A 249 0.05 -20.49 7.38
CA TYR A 249 -0.03 -19.74 6.15
C TYR A 249 -1.48 -19.26 5.88
N ARG A 250 -2.46 -20.18 5.95
CA ARG A 250 -3.88 -19.86 5.69
C ARG A 250 -4.43 -18.82 6.68
N GLU A 251 -4.09 -18.98 7.97
CA GLU A 251 -4.44 -18.00 9.00
C GLU A 251 -3.73 -16.67 8.78
N GLY A 252 -2.49 -16.70 8.24
CA GLY A 252 -1.75 -15.51 7.86
C GLY A 252 -2.38 -14.74 6.71
N VAL A 253 -2.86 -15.43 5.65
CA VAL A 253 -3.60 -14.80 4.55
C VAL A 253 -4.87 -14.13 5.08
N LEU A 254 -5.64 -14.83 5.94
CA LEU A 254 -6.84 -14.26 6.56
C LEU A 254 -6.50 -13.03 7.42
N ALA A 255 -5.48 -13.13 8.27
CA ALA A 255 -5.02 -12.00 9.08
C ALA A 255 -4.57 -10.80 8.22
N GLN A 256 -3.97 -11.07 7.07
CA GLN A 256 -3.54 -10.02 6.12
C GLN A 256 -4.74 -9.29 5.51
N VAL A 257 -5.81 -10.01 5.11
CA VAL A 257 -7.06 -9.41 4.60
C VAL A 257 -7.66 -8.47 5.66
N PHE A 258 -7.79 -8.93 6.89
CA PHE A 258 -8.34 -8.12 7.99
C PHE A 258 -7.41 -6.95 8.35
N TYR A 259 -6.10 -7.14 8.30
CA TYR A 259 -5.16 -6.05 8.55
C TYR A 259 -5.29 -4.94 7.50
N VAL A 260 -5.28 -5.29 6.21
CA VAL A 260 -5.42 -4.30 5.13
C VAL A 260 -6.77 -3.58 5.22
N ALA A 261 -7.84 -4.32 5.53
CA ALA A 261 -9.14 -3.73 5.81
C ALA A 261 -9.08 -2.66 6.92
N ALA A 262 -8.47 -3.00 8.08
CA ALA A 262 -8.31 -2.07 9.19
C ALA A 262 -7.48 -0.84 8.82
N GLN A 263 -6.39 -1.05 8.07
CA GLN A 263 -5.50 0.02 7.62
C GLN A 263 -6.24 1.04 6.75
N ILE A 264 -6.93 0.58 5.72
CA ILE A 264 -7.66 1.46 4.80
C ILE A 264 -8.82 2.14 5.52
N MET A 265 -9.62 1.41 6.31
CA MET A 265 -10.69 2.00 7.14
C MET A 265 -10.18 3.10 8.07
N THR A 266 -9.05 2.86 8.74
CA THR A 266 -8.45 3.83 9.66
C THR A 266 -8.09 5.13 8.94
N TRP A 267 -7.37 5.06 7.85
CA TRP A 267 -6.89 6.27 7.14
C TRP A 267 -7.98 7.00 6.36
N THR A 268 -8.90 6.27 5.75
CA THR A 268 -9.99 6.87 4.98
C THR A 268 -10.88 7.74 5.85
N PHE A 269 -11.15 7.31 7.08
CA PHE A 269 -12.14 7.97 7.93
C PHE A 269 -11.57 8.95 8.98
N ILE A 270 -10.24 9.23 8.97
CA ILE A 270 -9.63 10.29 9.80
C ILE A 270 -10.26 11.65 9.48
N ILE A 271 -10.37 11.99 8.18
CA ILE A 271 -10.90 13.26 7.73
C ILE A 271 -12.38 13.37 8.14
N GLN A 272 -13.15 12.32 7.97
CA GLN A 272 -14.56 12.29 8.29
C GLN A 272 -14.84 12.34 9.80
N TYR A 273 -13.97 11.71 10.59
CA TYR A 273 -13.99 11.84 12.05
C TYR A 273 -13.73 13.28 12.48
N ALA A 274 -12.73 13.93 11.92
CA ALA A 274 -12.39 15.33 12.20
C ALA A 274 -13.49 16.29 11.74
N ASP A 275 -14.11 16.06 10.58
CA ASP A 275 -15.24 16.83 10.06
C ASP A 275 -16.45 16.76 11.01
N ASN A 276 -16.72 15.60 11.58
CA ASN A 276 -17.77 15.42 12.61
C ASN A 276 -17.49 16.21 13.91
N LEU A 277 -16.25 16.61 14.15
CA LEU A 277 -15.86 17.51 15.25
C LEU A 277 -15.89 19.00 14.85
N GLY A 278 -16.35 19.34 13.64
CA GLY A 278 -16.36 20.70 13.12
C GLY A 278 -14.99 21.21 12.64
N ILE A 279 -14.02 20.32 12.46
CA ILE A 279 -12.68 20.65 11.96
C ILE A 279 -12.72 20.72 10.44
N ASN A 280 -12.23 21.84 9.87
CA ASN A 280 -12.19 21.97 8.41
C ASN A 280 -11.31 20.90 7.74
N LYS A 281 -11.63 20.56 6.50
CA LYS A 281 -10.96 19.47 5.75
C LYS A 281 -9.46 19.67 5.56
N ALA A 282 -8.98 20.91 5.45
CA ALA A 282 -7.56 21.19 5.31
C ALA A 282 -6.77 20.85 6.59
N THR A 283 -7.32 21.22 7.75
CA THR A 283 -6.76 20.84 9.06
C THR A 283 -6.89 19.33 9.29
N ALA A 284 -8.02 18.71 8.89
CA ALA A 284 -8.24 17.28 8.96
C ALA A 284 -7.19 16.50 8.14
N GLN A 285 -6.81 16.99 6.97
CA GLN A 285 -5.74 16.42 6.16
C GLN A 285 -4.37 16.47 6.88
N THR A 286 -4.11 17.50 7.69
CA THR A 286 -2.89 17.56 8.50
C THR A 286 -2.83 16.40 9.51
N TYR A 287 -3.94 16.02 10.13
CA TYR A 287 -3.99 14.85 11.01
C TYR A 287 -3.72 13.55 10.27
N ASN A 288 -4.16 13.44 9.02
CA ASN A 288 -3.84 12.28 8.18
C ASN A 288 -2.33 12.19 7.87
N ILE A 289 -1.69 13.33 7.58
CA ILE A 289 -0.23 13.41 7.39
C ILE A 289 0.51 13.01 8.69
N ILE A 290 0.05 13.47 9.85
CA ILE A 290 0.62 13.09 11.15
C ILE A 290 0.46 11.58 11.38
N ALA A 291 -0.70 11.00 11.06
CA ALA A 291 -0.93 9.56 11.16
C ALA A 291 0.05 8.76 10.28
N MET A 292 0.31 9.22 9.04
CA MET A 292 1.28 8.60 8.15
C MET A 292 2.72 8.75 8.66
N ALA A 293 3.07 9.89 9.24
CA ALA A 293 4.38 10.11 9.86
C ALA A 293 4.59 9.17 11.06
N LEU A 294 3.57 9.02 11.93
CA LEU A 294 3.61 8.07 13.04
C LEU A 294 3.71 6.62 12.56
N PHE A 295 3.03 6.27 11.48
CA PHE A 295 3.16 4.96 10.85
C PHE A 295 4.60 4.71 10.36
N LEU A 296 5.21 5.68 9.70
CA LEU A 296 6.60 5.60 9.25
C LEU A 296 7.57 5.42 10.42
N CYS A 297 7.50 6.29 11.42
CA CYS A 297 8.34 6.22 12.62
C CYS A 297 8.14 4.89 13.36
N GLY A 298 6.89 4.48 13.56
CA GLY A 298 6.52 3.22 14.18
C GLY A 298 7.14 2.01 13.48
N ARG A 299 7.20 2.02 12.15
CA ARG A 299 7.81 0.93 11.37
C ARG A 299 9.32 0.83 11.57
N PHE A 300 10.04 1.94 11.60
CA PHE A 300 11.48 1.91 11.92
C PHE A 300 11.74 1.46 13.35
N ILE A 301 10.98 1.96 14.33
CA ILE A 301 11.08 1.56 15.74
C ILE A 301 10.82 0.06 15.85
N ALA A 302 9.74 -0.44 15.26
CA ALA A 302 9.38 -1.85 15.29
C ALA A 302 10.46 -2.75 14.64
N THR A 303 11.02 -2.31 13.52
CA THR A 303 12.13 -3.03 12.84
C THR A 303 13.36 -3.10 13.74
N ALA A 304 13.68 -2.04 14.48
CA ALA A 304 14.77 -2.04 15.45
C ALA A 304 14.48 -2.98 16.63
N LEU A 305 13.26 -2.96 17.16
CA LEU A 305 12.81 -3.85 18.27
C LEU A 305 12.84 -5.33 17.87
N MET A 306 12.66 -5.68 16.61
CA MET A 306 12.76 -7.06 16.11
C MET A 306 14.17 -7.68 16.27
N LYS A 307 15.17 -6.86 16.58
CA LYS A 307 16.51 -7.35 16.95
C LYS A 307 16.47 -8.08 18.31
N TYR A 308 15.60 -7.64 19.21
CA TYR A 308 15.53 -8.09 20.60
C TYR A 308 14.29 -8.93 20.90
N VAL A 309 13.21 -8.72 20.14
CA VAL A 309 11.90 -9.31 20.36
C VAL A 309 11.50 -10.14 19.13
N ASN A 310 10.98 -11.35 19.39
CA ASN A 310 10.46 -12.22 18.32
C ASN A 310 9.31 -11.52 17.54
N SER A 311 9.28 -11.69 16.22
CA SER A 311 8.31 -11.05 15.30
C SER A 311 6.86 -11.32 15.71
N SER A 312 6.51 -12.56 16.08
CA SER A 312 5.16 -12.94 16.49
C SER A 312 4.75 -12.29 17.83
N LYS A 313 5.69 -12.18 18.79
CA LYS A 313 5.45 -11.48 20.05
C LYS A 313 5.26 -9.99 19.81
N LEU A 314 6.07 -9.39 18.94
CA LEU A 314 5.97 -7.97 18.62
C LEU A 314 4.67 -7.67 17.87
N LEU A 315 4.25 -8.53 16.93
CA LEU A 315 2.95 -8.45 16.27
C LEU A 315 1.81 -8.45 17.28
N THR A 316 1.86 -9.33 18.27
CA THR A 316 0.86 -9.41 19.34
C THR A 316 0.78 -8.12 20.15
N ILE A 317 1.93 -7.56 20.57
CA ILE A 317 1.99 -6.29 21.32
C ILE A 317 1.39 -5.15 20.51
N PHE A 318 1.77 -5.03 19.25
CA PHE A 318 1.29 -3.97 18.38
C PHE A 318 -0.22 -4.12 18.06
N ALA A 319 -0.69 -5.35 17.82
CA ALA A 319 -2.12 -5.59 17.60
C ALA A 319 -2.95 -5.26 18.85
N THR A 320 -2.42 -5.55 20.06
CA THR A 320 -3.05 -5.14 21.31
C THR A 320 -3.11 -3.62 21.45
N GLY A 321 -2.01 -2.92 21.16
CA GLY A 321 -1.98 -1.45 21.18
C GLY A 321 -2.96 -0.81 20.19
N ALA A 322 -3.05 -1.34 18.96
CA ALA A 322 -4.01 -0.90 17.98
C ALA A 322 -5.46 -1.13 18.43
N ALA A 323 -5.75 -2.28 19.03
CA ALA A 323 -7.08 -2.59 19.57
C ALA A 323 -7.47 -1.65 20.74
N ILE A 324 -6.54 -1.35 21.65
CA ILE A 324 -6.75 -0.39 22.74
C ILE A 324 -7.03 1.01 22.17
N CYS A 325 -6.25 1.47 21.20
CA CYS A 325 -6.50 2.75 20.54
C CYS A 325 -7.85 2.77 19.80
N ALA A 326 -8.24 1.67 19.15
CA ALA A 326 -9.55 1.56 18.51
C ALA A 326 -10.70 1.64 19.53
N ILE A 327 -10.57 0.99 20.70
CA ILE A 327 -11.54 1.14 21.81
C ILE A 327 -11.58 2.60 22.27
N GLY A 328 -10.43 3.26 22.42
CA GLY A 328 -10.36 4.69 22.74
C GLY A 328 -11.08 5.56 21.71
N THR A 329 -10.92 5.28 20.42
CA THR A 329 -11.62 5.98 19.31
C THR A 329 -13.14 5.81 19.40
N ILE A 330 -13.61 4.62 19.81
CA ILE A 330 -15.04 4.32 19.96
C ILE A 330 -15.64 5.03 21.19
N CYS A 331 -14.95 4.91 22.33
CA CYS A 331 -15.51 5.33 23.63
C CYS A 331 -15.28 6.81 23.95
N ILE A 332 -14.19 7.41 23.47
CA ILE A 332 -13.85 8.81 23.75
C ILE A 332 -14.37 9.69 22.62
N VAL A 333 -15.42 10.46 22.91
CA VAL A 333 -15.96 11.45 21.96
C VAL A 333 -15.09 12.71 21.97
N GLY A 334 -14.89 13.33 20.81
CA GLY A 334 -14.11 14.56 20.67
C GLY A 334 -12.65 14.35 20.29
N MET A 335 -11.80 15.32 20.60
CA MET A 335 -10.37 15.31 20.21
C MET A 335 -9.59 14.13 20.77
N GLY A 336 -9.93 13.64 21.96
CA GLY A 336 -9.30 12.46 22.56
C GLY A 336 -9.46 11.21 21.69
N GLY A 337 -10.66 11.00 21.15
CA GLY A 337 -10.92 9.91 20.21
C GLY A 337 -10.15 10.06 18.89
N LEU A 338 -10.02 11.29 18.37
CA LEU A 338 -9.20 11.57 17.18
C LEU A 338 -7.72 11.25 17.42
N TYR A 339 -7.18 11.59 18.59
CA TYR A 339 -5.79 11.26 18.93
C TYR A 339 -5.59 9.74 19.08
N CYS A 340 -6.55 9.02 19.65
CA CYS A 340 -6.53 7.55 19.66
C CYS A 340 -6.53 6.99 18.23
N LEU A 341 -7.38 7.53 17.35
CA LEU A 341 -7.46 7.14 15.94
C LEU A 341 -6.13 7.33 15.21
N ILE A 342 -5.49 8.49 15.40
CA ILE A 342 -4.16 8.77 14.83
C ILE A 342 -3.11 7.81 15.42
N GLY A 343 -3.19 7.50 16.71
CA GLY A 343 -2.31 6.57 17.41
C GLY A 343 -2.37 5.13 16.87
N ILE A 344 -3.52 4.70 16.33
CA ILE A 344 -3.63 3.39 15.66
C ILE A 344 -2.54 3.24 14.58
N SER A 345 -2.22 4.32 13.85
CA SER A 345 -1.23 4.30 12.76
C SER A 345 0.15 3.85 13.21
N ALA A 346 0.59 4.26 14.40
CA ALA A 346 1.87 3.82 14.96
C ALA A 346 1.88 2.31 15.19
N PHE A 347 0.82 1.76 15.77
CA PHE A 347 0.72 0.35 16.10
C PHE A 347 0.48 -0.56 14.89
N MET A 348 -0.23 -0.12 13.86
CA MET A 348 -0.41 -0.94 12.66
C MET A 348 0.81 -0.97 11.73
N SER A 349 1.82 -0.15 12.00
CA SER A 349 2.96 0.10 11.11
C SER A 349 3.77 -1.14 10.71
N LEU A 350 3.95 -2.12 11.62
CA LEU A 350 4.73 -3.34 11.36
C LEU A 350 3.89 -4.51 10.82
N MET A 351 2.55 -4.42 10.89
CA MET A 351 1.70 -5.62 10.78
C MET A 351 1.79 -6.26 9.40
N PHE A 352 1.70 -5.50 8.30
CA PHE A 352 1.75 -6.04 6.94
C PHE A 352 2.99 -6.92 6.70
N PRO A 353 4.23 -6.39 6.79
CA PRO A 353 5.42 -7.17 6.50
C PRO A 353 5.66 -8.28 7.54
N THR A 354 5.15 -8.11 8.75
CA THR A 354 5.32 -9.12 9.80
C THR A 354 4.39 -10.31 9.60
N ILE A 355 3.11 -10.08 9.31
CA ILE A 355 2.16 -11.15 8.96
C ILE A 355 2.66 -11.89 7.73
N TYR A 356 3.07 -11.15 6.69
CA TYR A 356 3.62 -11.69 5.46
C TYR A 356 4.84 -12.58 5.70
N GLY A 357 5.80 -12.09 6.49
CA GLY A 357 7.03 -12.85 6.81
C GLY A 357 6.77 -14.09 7.66
N ILE A 358 5.83 -14.01 8.63
CA ILE A 358 5.45 -15.18 9.46
C ILE A 358 4.70 -16.20 8.61
N ALA A 359 3.79 -15.78 7.75
CA ALA A 359 3.01 -16.68 6.91
C ALA A 359 3.88 -17.49 5.94
N LEU A 360 4.93 -16.88 5.39
CA LEU A 360 5.85 -17.56 4.45
C LEU A 360 7.00 -18.30 5.13
N GLU A 361 7.19 -18.20 6.44
CA GLU A 361 8.35 -18.75 7.14
C GLU A 361 8.51 -20.28 6.97
N ASN A 362 7.40 -21.01 6.97
CA ASN A 362 7.33 -22.46 6.85
C ASN A 362 6.70 -22.91 5.51
N VAL A 363 6.72 -22.07 4.51
CA VAL A 363 6.31 -22.41 3.15
C VAL A 363 7.54 -22.88 2.36
N ASP A 364 7.38 -23.96 1.61
CA ASP A 364 8.46 -24.46 0.75
C ASP A 364 8.86 -23.36 -0.25
N PRO A 365 10.18 -23.22 -0.52
CA PRO A 365 10.68 -22.23 -1.49
C PRO A 365 9.99 -22.29 -2.84
N GLN A 366 9.62 -23.49 -3.30
CA GLN A 366 8.92 -23.74 -4.55
C GLN A 366 7.49 -23.17 -4.56
N ASP A 367 6.84 -23.07 -3.41
CA ASP A 367 5.48 -22.58 -3.23
C ASP A 367 5.44 -21.10 -2.80
N ALA A 368 6.61 -20.52 -2.43
CA ALA A 368 6.71 -19.18 -1.84
C ALA A 368 6.19 -18.08 -2.77
N SER A 369 6.42 -18.17 -4.09
CA SER A 369 5.94 -17.15 -5.04
C SER A 369 4.42 -17.16 -5.17
N LEU A 370 3.78 -18.33 -5.17
CA LEU A 370 2.32 -18.45 -5.18
C LEU A 370 1.74 -18.04 -3.82
N GLY A 371 2.40 -18.42 -2.73
CA GLY A 371 2.06 -17.98 -1.38
C GLY A 371 2.14 -16.46 -1.23
N ALA A 372 3.13 -15.84 -1.84
CA ALA A 372 3.28 -14.38 -1.90
C ALA A 372 2.10 -13.71 -2.62
N ALA A 373 1.66 -14.28 -3.75
CA ALA A 373 0.55 -13.73 -4.53
C ALA A 373 -0.75 -13.65 -3.72
N PHE A 374 -1.11 -14.69 -2.98
CA PHE A 374 -2.32 -14.64 -2.14
C PHE A 374 -2.22 -13.65 -0.98
N LEU A 375 -1.00 -13.44 -0.43
CA LEU A 375 -0.79 -12.41 0.58
C LEU A 375 -0.85 -11.00 0.00
N VAL A 376 -0.51 -10.81 -1.28
CA VAL A 376 -0.71 -9.55 -2.02
C VAL A 376 -2.18 -9.38 -2.38
N GLU A 377 -2.86 -10.45 -2.81
CA GLU A 377 -4.30 -10.44 -3.10
C GLU A 377 -5.15 -10.05 -1.88
N ALA A 378 -4.63 -10.24 -0.67
CA ALA A 378 -5.26 -9.80 0.58
C ALA A 378 -5.57 -8.28 0.63
N ILE A 379 -5.00 -7.48 -0.29
CA ILE A 379 -5.37 -6.07 -0.52
C ILE A 379 -6.88 -5.89 -0.79
N VAL A 380 -7.56 -6.93 -1.27
CA VAL A 380 -9.02 -6.95 -1.46
C VAL A 380 -9.81 -6.61 -0.18
N GLY A 381 -9.25 -6.89 1.00
CA GLY A 381 -9.84 -6.49 2.28
C GLY A 381 -10.07 -4.97 2.39
N GLY A 382 -9.14 -4.19 1.84
CA GLY A 382 -9.25 -2.73 1.76
C GLY A 382 -10.28 -2.22 0.75
N ALA A 383 -10.75 -3.04 -0.17
CA ALA A 383 -11.82 -2.69 -1.10
C ALA A 383 -13.22 -2.95 -0.51
N ILE A 384 -13.36 -4.00 0.30
CA ILE A 384 -14.68 -4.48 0.79
C ILE A 384 -15.11 -3.77 2.07
N MET A 385 -14.22 -3.60 3.02
CA MET A 385 -14.60 -3.16 4.38
C MET A 385 -14.88 -1.65 4.53
N PRO A 386 -14.19 -0.72 3.85
CA PRO A 386 -14.50 0.71 3.97
C PRO A 386 -15.92 1.09 3.57
N PRO A 387 -16.52 0.55 2.49
CA PRO A 387 -17.94 0.77 2.20
C PRO A 387 -18.87 0.36 3.33
N LEU A 388 -18.59 -0.77 4.00
CA LEU A 388 -19.38 -1.22 5.15
C LEU A 388 -19.26 -0.25 6.33
N GLN A 389 -18.06 0.30 6.58
CA GLN A 389 -17.87 1.33 7.59
C GLN A 389 -18.62 2.62 7.23
N GLY A 390 -18.58 3.03 5.96
CA GLY A 390 -19.35 4.17 5.45
C GLY A 390 -20.86 4.05 5.72
N MET A 391 -21.45 2.87 5.46
CA MET A 391 -22.85 2.58 5.75
C MET A 391 -23.22 2.73 7.23
N ILE A 392 -22.27 2.47 8.14
CA ILE A 392 -22.47 2.71 9.57
C ILE A 392 -22.46 4.22 9.85
N ILE A 393 -21.49 4.95 9.28
CA ILE A 393 -21.33 6.39 9.47
C ILE A 393 -22.56 7.16 8.97
N ASP A 394 -23.15 6.75 7.87
CA ASP A 394 -24.35 7.38 7.27
C ASP A 394 -25.57 7.38 8.21
N LYS A 395 -25.56 6.58 9.27
CA LYS A 395 -26.62 6.58 10.29
C LYS A 395 -26.54 7.76 11.26
N HIS A 396 -25.49 8.58 11.18
CA HIS A 396 -25.18 9.76 12.00
C HIS A 396 -25.08 9.51 13.50
N VAL A 397 -26.06 8.84 14.12
CA VAL A 397 -26.09 8.51 15.56
C VAL A 397 -26.51 7.06 15.75
N ILE A 398 -25.79 6.32 16.60
CA ILE A 398 -26.08 4.93 16.99
C ILE A 398 -25.97 4.82 18.51
N LEU A 399 -27.07 4.39 19.17
CA LEU A 399 -27.14 4.23 20.63
C LEU A 399 -26.69 5.48 21.42
N GLY A 400 -26.99 6.68 20.90
CA GLY A 400 -26.64 7.96 21.53
C GLY A 400 -25.19 8.41 21.31
N HIS A 401 -24.39 7.66 20.56
CA HIS A 401 -23.01 8.02 20.17
C HIS A 401 -22.94 8.43 18.70
N PRO A 402 -21.98 9.30 18.32
CA PRO A 402 -21.73 9.59 16.91
C PRO A 402 -21.41 8.30 16.14
N ALA A 403 -22.11 8.07 15.02
CA ALA A 403 -21.94 6.83 14.25
C ALA A 403 -20.52 6.66 13.72
N VAL A 404 -19.80 7.77 13.47
CA VAL A 404 -18.39 7.75 13.08
C VAL A 404 -17.52 7.07 14.14
N ASN A 405 -17.75 7.34 15.45
CA ASN A 405 -17.03 6.67 16.54
C ASN A 405 -17.36 5.17 16.57
N VAL A 406 -18.65 4.84 16.54
CA VAL A 406 -19.13 3.45 16.61
C VAL A 406 -18.62 2.62 15.41
N SER A 407 -18.45 3.24 14.25
CA SER A 407 -17.96 2.57 13.04
C SER A 407 -16.58 1.89 13.20
N PHE A 408 -15.76 2.40 14.13
CA PHE A 408 -14.44 1.84 14.43
C PHE A 408 -14.49 0.49 15.17
N VAL A 409 -15.69 -0.04 15.46
CA VAL A 409 -15.88 -1.45 15.85
C VAL A 409 -15.39 -2.39 14.74
N LEU A 410 -15.53 -2.03 13.45
CA LEU A 410 -15.02 -2.85 12.35
C LEU A 410 -13.48 -2.96 12.35
N PRO A 411 -12.69 -1.86 12.40
CA PRO A 411 -11.25 -1.94 12.61
C PRO A 411 -10.85 -2.70 13.88
N LEU A 412 -11.59 -2.53 14.99
CA LEU A 412 -11.34 -3.25 16.23
C LEU A 412 -11.43 -4.77 16.03
N ILE A 413 -12.49 -5.26 15.37
CA ILE A 413 -12.64 -6.69 15.04
C ILE A 413 -11.44 -7.16 14.20
N CYS A 414 -11.04 -6.37 13.23
CA CYS A 414 -9.89 -6.69 12.38
C CYS A 414 -8.59 -6.81 13.20
N PHE A 415 -8.33 -5.88 14.13
CA PHE A 415 -7.15 -5.97 15.01
C PHE A 415 -7.20 -7.15 15.97
N ILE A 416 -8.39 -7.57 16.43
CA ILE A 416 -8.55 -8.79 17.23
C ILE A 416 -8.16 -10.04 16.40
N VAL A 417 -8.55 -10.11 15.13
CA VAL A 417 -8.13 -11.22 14.26
C VAL A 417 -6.60 -11.26 14.11
N VAL A 418 -5.96 -10.11 13.90
CA VAL A 418 -4.49 -10.00 13.82
C VAL A 418 -3.84 -10.39 15.15
N LEU A 419 -4.42 -9.97 16.28
CA LEU A 419 -3.97 -10.33 17.63
C LEU A 419 -4.00 -11.85 17.85
N VAL A 420 -5.11 -12.50 17.50
CA VAL A 420 -5.27 -13.96 17.59
C VAL A 420 -4.21 -14.67 16.76
N TYR A 421 -3.97 -14.21 15.51
CA TYR A 421 -2.92 -14.75 14.67
C TYR A 421 -1.52 -14.59 15.30
N GLY A 422 -1.21 -13.41 15.83
CA GLY A 422 0.04 -13.14 16.55
C GLY A 422 0.26 -14.07 17.75
N LEU A 423 -0.76 -14.28 18.57
CA LEU A 423 -0.71 -15.18 19.73
C LEU A 423 -0.51 -16.64 19.31
N ARG A 424 -1.23 -17.11 18.28
CA ARG A 424 -1.12 -18.49 17.79
C ARG A 424 0.25 -18.75 17.17
N SER A 425 0.73 -17.86 16.34
CA SER A 425 2.05 -17.98 15.71
C SER A 425 3.18 -17.96 16.76
N TYR A 426 3.01 -17.19 17.86
CA TYR A 426 3.97 -17.16 18.96
C TYR A 426 3.99 -18.47 19.75
N ARG A 427 2.80 -19.08 20.00
CA ARG A 427 2.71 -20.38 20.69
C ARG A 427 3.32 -21.51 19.88
N LEU A 428 3.03 -21.58 18.58
CA LEU A 428 3.56 -22.62 17.69
C LEU A 428 5.09 -22.58 17.51
N ARG A 429 5.72 -21.44 17.79
CA ARG A 429 7.19 -21.32 17.78
C ARG A 429 7.86 -21.72 19.08
N ARG A 430 7.08 -21.89 20.15
CA ARG A 430 7.56 -22.34 21.47
C ARG A 430 7.43 -23.84 21.68
N SER A 431 6.49 -24.49 20.98
CA SER A 431 6.33 -25.95 20.91
C SER A 431 7.27 -26.56 19.88
#